data_6541f6e19ab051afb785c40e372ad90f
#
_entry.id   6541f6e19ab051afb785c40e372ad90f
#
_cell.length_a   1.000
_cell.length_b   1.000
_cell.length_c   1.000
_cell.angle_alpha   90.00
_cell.angle_beta   90.00
_cell.angle_gamma   90.00
#
_symmetry.space_group_name_H-M   'P 1'
#
loop_
_entity.id
_entity.type
_entity.pdbx_description
1 polymer ?
#
loop_
_entity_poly.entity_id
_entity_poly.type
_entity_poly.pdbx_seq_one_letter_code
_entity_poly.pdbx_strand_id
1 'polypeptide(L)'
;IYRSLVGSEMCIRDRGKLSDYFGGSGTQSVLQLVFEGEDVLTVEGYETYTAAIEVIESSELYDYLVNDPNQGLVQGFFAPIDVAKAFNPMLDVSSLTDEQFKQLYKATSAQMPPEFQQFASALLSSSYDEEAVTATAGLGIITINSAIIQGEYGFEGAFEVQPRLENELNKELLELSDDFENIDIAGFSLSLLFGDEQDDFLEEVAQLFGAAFGIIFLVLAFIFFIKPTKTFGFFKSSRRTFADIFNSLAAIMLAILWMQGIGVVLGPGYLDIIGAPNQLSQISTIIILGLGVDYAIHFTGRYREELGLKNSVNTSASKTLSSVGIALTLATLGTMVGFLTNIVSPLTQLQDFGITTALGIFYAFILVMTLVPAIRTLLDKRSERKNTIDTDAFASSGEKLFNKLSEATSIIPKRLKIIAVALILGIGGYGYYSFTNISTVFNFTDFLPSDSPTVKTFNTLQDEFGGGFGETTSVLIESDNVATPEIHNALIDSLSNLSDVENVLVFAGNAAAESVVGSLGAMLVPPSANPQAPPPMPDMALIGQLGTYGVQIMSGQGLDALKVSSSGDVEGLYTYLLETDEDTFSTSLYVNENDLISAMQVRITTSAGTSGAAQ
;
A
#
# COMPACT_ATOMS: atom_id res chain seq x y z
N ILE A 1 -9.92 15.00 14.98
CA ILE A 1 -10.62 13.89 14.30
C ILE A 1 -11.55 14.47 13.21
N TYR A 2 -12.41 15.47 13.49
CA TYR A 2 -13.31 16.04 12.45
C TYR A 2 -12.56 16.80 11.33
N ARG A 3 -11.39 17.40 11.59
CA ARG A 3 -10.60 18.11 10.57
C ARG A 3 -9.81 17.16 9.65
N SER A 4 -9.38 16.00 10.14
CA SER A 4 -8.69 15.01 9.31
C SER A 4 -9.65 14.21 8.41
N LEU A 5 -10.90 13.96 8.86
CA LEU A 5 -11.94 13.33 8.05
C LEU A 5 -12.38 14.20 6.87
N VAL A 6 -12.48 15.53 7.07
CA VAL A 6 -12.82 16.47 5.98
C VAL A 6 -11.70 16.53 4.94
N GLY A 7 -10.43 16.39 5.34
CA GLY A 7 -9.30 16.32 4.40
C GLY A 7 -9.32 15.09 3.50
N SER A 8 -9.62 13.91 4.05
CA SER A 8 -9.64 12.66 3.26
C SER A 8 -10.82 12.58 2.29
N GLU A 9 -12.00 13.09 2.64
CA GLU A 9 -13.15 13.16 1.72
C GLU A 9 -12.90 14.14 0.56
N MET A 10 -12.22 15.27 0.80
CA MET A 10 -11.82 16.19 -0.27
C MET A 10 -10.82 15.52 -1.23
N CYS A 11 -9.80 14.83 -0.73
CA CYS A 11 -8.81 14.15 -1.58
C CYS A 11 -9.42 13.09 -2.52
N ILE A 12 -10.40 12.32 -2.06
CA ILE A 12 -11.06 11.29 -2.90
C ILE A 12 -11.97 11.93 -3.95
N ARG A 13 -12.67 13.02 -3.60
CA ARG A 13 -13.55 13.74 -4.51
C ARG A 13 -12.78 14.46 -5.60
N ASP A 14 -11.60 14.98 -5.27
CA ASP A 14 -10.77 15.77 -6.18
C ASP A 14 -9.95 14.88 -7.13
N ARG A 15 -9.61 13.63 -6.76
CA ARG A 15 -8.98 12.66 -7.68
C ARG A 15 -9.85 12.36 -8.90
N GLY A 16 -11.16 12.21 -8.73
CA GLY A 16 -12.09 12.05 -9.84
C GLY A 16 -12.05 13.25 -10.79
N LYS A 17 -12.05 14.47 -10.26
CA LYS A 17 -11.97 15.70 -11.07
C LYS A 17 -10.63 15.87 -11.79
N LEU A 18 -9.52 15.55 -11.13
CA LEU A 18 -8.20 15.54 -11.76
C LEU A 18 -8.14 14.58 -12.94
N SER A 19 -8.69 13.38 -12.79
CA SER A 19 -8.81 12.39 -13.86
C SER A 19 -9.73 12.86 -14.99
N ASP A 20 -10.82 13.56 -14.66
CA ASP A 20 -11.76 14.09 -15.65
C ASP A 20 -11.16 15.23 -16.48
N TYR A 21 -10.32 16.08 -15.88
CA TYR A 21 -9.71 17.24 -16.57
C TYR A 21 -8.41 16.89 -17.29
N PHE A 22 -7.54 16.12 -16.67
CA PHE A 22 -6.19 15.86 -17.16
C PHE A 22 -5.99 14.40 -17.58
N GLY A 23 -7.09 13.63 -17.74
CA GLY A 23 -7.10 12.27 -18.26
C GLY A 23 -6.18 11.38 -17.46
N GLY A 24 -6.34 10.98 -16.30
CA GLY A 24 -5.41 10.15 -15.53
C GLY A 24 -3.93 10.62 -15.64
N SER A 25 -3.70 11.90 -15.64
CA SER A 25 -2.40 12.53 -15.83
C SER A 25 -1.51 12.50 -14.57
N GLY A 26 -1.31 11.29 -14.03
CA GLY A 26 -0.02 10.85 -13.63
C GLY A 26 0.60 10.14 -14.84
N THR A 27 0.76 10.83 -15.94
CA THR A 27 1.29 10.27 -17.20
C THR A 27 2.73 9.83 -17.09
N GLN A 28 3.39 10.20 -16.02
CA GLN A 28 4.73 9.75 -15.68
C GLN A 28 4.72 9.18 -14.28
N SER A 29 5.24 7.98 -14.12
CA SER A 29 5.55 7.38 -12.82
C SER A 29 7.07 7.23 -12.68
N VAL A 30 7.52 7.23 -11.44
CA VAL A 30 8.95 7.14 -11.12
C VAL A 30 9.24 5.77 -10.53
N LEU A 31 10.21 5.08 -11.11
CA LEU A 31 10.85 3.92 -10.52
C LEU A 31 12.20 4.36 -9.96
N GLN A 32 12.40 4.19 -8.66
CA GLN A 32 13.64 4.51 -7.98
C GLN A 32 14.51 3.26 -7.89
N LEU A 33 15.75 3.35 -8.33
CA LEU A 33 16.77 2.33 -8.13
C LEU A 33 17.55 2.70 -6.87
N VAL A 34 17.53 1.82 -5.90
CA VAL A 34 18.27 1.99 -4.64
C VAL A 34 19.51 1.12 -4.70
N PHE A 35 20.67 1.74 -4.58
CA PHE A 35 21.97 1.10 -4.45
C PHE A 35 22.36 1.22 -2.98
N GLU A 36 22.68 0.10 -2.33
CA GLU A 36 23.02 0.04 -0.91
C GLU A 36 24.30 -0.74 -0.68
N GLY A 37 25.16 -0.28 0.22
CA GLY A 37 26.42 -0.94 0.54
C GLY A 37 27.19 -0.24 1.66
N GLU A 38 28.37 -0.74 2.01
CA GLU A 38 29.24 -0.03 2.96
C GLU A 38 29.69 1.33 2.40
N ASP A 39 29.94 1.39 1.09
CA ASP A 39 30.26 2.60 0.34
C ASP A 39 29.89 2.40 -1.13
N VAL A 40 28.87 3.12 -1.60
CA VAL A 40 28.41 3.02 -2.99
C VAL A 40 29.26 3.85 -3.96
N LEU A 41 30.09 4.80 -3.47
CA LEU A 41 30.94 5.65 -4.30
C LEU A 41 32.30 4.98 -4.57
N THR A 42 32.25 3.81 -5.18
CA THR A 42 33.39 2.95 -5.55
C THR A 42 33.36 2.61 -7.04
N VAL A 43 34.44 2.00 -7.51
CA VAL A 43 34.47 1.44 -8.88
C VAL A 43 33.41 0.34 -9.04
N GLU A 44 33.29 -0.57 -8.06
CA GLU A 44 32.26 -1.62 -8.05
C GLU A 44 30.85 -1.02 -8.09
N GLY A 45 30.59 0.04 -7.29
CA GLY A 45 29.29 0.74 -7.32
C GLY A 45 28.96 1.31 -8.71
N TYR A 46 29.96 1.87 -9.42
CA TYR A 46 29.76 2.36 -10.77
C TYR A 46 29.56 1.22 -11.79
N GLU A 47 30.24 0.08 -11.61
CA GLU A 47 30.03 -1.12 -12.44
C GLU A 47 28.63 -1.69 -12.23
N THR A 48 28.16 -1.76 -10.98
CA THR A 48 26.79 -2.16 -10.68
C THR A 48 25.76 -1.20 -11.33
N TYR A 49 26.01 0.10 -11.24
CA TYR A 49 25.16 1.12 -11.86
C TYR A 49 25.10 0.97 -13.39
N THR A 50 26.23 0.75 -14.05
CA THR A 50 26.26 0.56 -15.51
C THR A 50 25.64 -0.76 -15.94
N ALA A 51 25.85 -1.83 -15.17
CA ALA A 51 25.21 -3.13 -15.40
C ALA A 51 23.69 -3.04 -15.24
N ALA A 52 23.21 -2.28 -14.25
CA ALA A 52 21.79 -2.02 -14.09
C ALA A 52 21.18 -1.29 -15.30
N ILE A 53 21.88 -0.32 -15.88
CA ILE A 53 21.42 0.35 -17.11
C ILE A 53 21.31 -0.67 -18.26
N GLU A 54 22.24 -1.59 -18.42
CA GLU A 54 22.18 -2.63 -19.46
C GLU A 54 20.99 -3.58 -19.26
N VAL A 55 20.67 -3.93 -18.01
CA VAL A 55 19.46 -4.72 -17.67
C VAL A 55 18.20 -3.94 -18.04
N ILE A 56 18.12 -2.65 -17.70
CA ILE A 56 16.98 -1.80 -18.02
C ILE A 56 16.78 -1.68 -19.54
N GLU A 57 17.86 -1.47 -20.30
CA GLU A 57 17.82 -1.37 -21.76
C GLU A 57 17.36 -2.68 -22.42
N SER A 58 17.57 -3.82 -21.78
CA SER A 58 17.15 -5.14 -22.29
C SER A 58 15.74 -5.55 -21.81
N SER A 59 15.15 -4.84 -20.86
CA SER A 59 13.85 -5.15 -20.27
C SER A 59 12.66 -4.78 -21.17
N GLU A 60 11.51 -5.45 -20.98
CA GLU A 60 10.26 -5.08 -21.64
C GLU A 60 9.76 -3.67 -21.26
N LEU A 61 10.17 -3.16 -20.09
CA LEU A 61 9.81 -1.83 -19.62
C LEU A 61 10.47 -0.71 -20.46
N TYR A 62 11.60 -1.00 -21.14
CA TYR A 62 12.39 0.01 -21.87
C TYR A 62 11.58 0.81 -22.90
N ASP A 63 10.67 0.18 -23.62
CA ASP A 63 9.84 0.84 -24.62
C ASP A 63 8.88 1.90 -24.06
N TYR A 64 8.67 1.87 -22.74
CA TYR A 64 7.80 2.80 -22.00
C TYR A 64 8.56 3.84 -21.18
N LEU A 65 9.89 3.85 -21.25
CA LEU A 65 10.72 4.79 -20.49
C LEU A 65 10.86 6.14 -21.19
N VAL A 66 10.95 7.20 -20.38
CA VAL A 66 11.32 8.51 -20.86
C VAL A 66 12.85 8.57 -20.98
N ASN A 67 13.36 8.61 -22.21
CA ASN A 67 14.77 8.75 -22.45
C ASN A 67 15.06 10.22 -22.83
N ASP A 68 15.56 11.01 -21.88
CA ASP A 68 15.98 12.39 -22.15
C ASP A 68 17.38 12.38 -22.79
N PRO A 69 17.54 12.89 -24.01
CA PRO A 69 18.84 12.95 -24.69
C PRO A 69 19.93 13.70 -23.89
N ASN A 70 19.53 14.55 -22.95
CA ASN A 70 20.45 15.37 -22.16
C ASN A 70 20.77 14.79 -20.78
N GLN A 71 19.90 13.95 -20.22
CA GLN A 71 20.02 13.41 -18.86
C GLN A 71 20.26 11.90 -18.85
N GLY A 72 20.08 11.24 -19.99
CA GLY A 72 20.18 9.78 -20.11
C GLY A 72 18.92 9.05 -19.62
N LEU A 73 19.01 7.72 -19.60
CA LEU A 73 17.91 6.83 -19.21
C LEU A 73 17.71 6.82 -17.67
N VAL A 74 18.81 6.88 -16.93
CA VAL A 74 18.82 6.88 -15.45
C VAL A 74 19.44 8.17 -14.96
N GLN A 75 18.67 8.93 -14.21
CA GLN A 75 19.20 10.12 -13.51
C GLN A 75 19.74 9.66 -12.15
N GLY A 76 21.07 9.55 -12.01
CA GLY A 76 21.68 8.90 -10.87
C GLY A 76 22.75 9.74 -10.17
N PHE A 77 23.14 9.28 -8.99
CA PHE A 77 24.18 9.86 -8.16
C PHE A 77 25.59 9.79 -8.81
N PHE A 78 25.75 8.99 -9.88
CA PHE A 78 26.97 8.93 -10.67
C PHE A 78 27.07 9.96 -11.80
N ALA A 79 26.15 10.91 -11.87
CA ALA A 79 26.20 12.00 -12.85
C ALA A 79 27.58 12.69 -12.98
N PRO A 80 28.38 12.92 -11.89
CA PRO A 80 29.75 13.44 -12.04
C PRO A 80 30.68 12.54 -12.85
N ILE A 81 30.56 11.21 -12.74
CA ILE A 81 31.38 10.26 -13.52
C ILE A 81 30.92 10.21 -14.99
N ASP A 82 29.61 10.24 -15.23
CA ASP A 82 29.05 10.26 -16.58
C ASP A 82 29.48 11.53 -17.33
N VAL A 83 29.49 12.68 -16.65
CA VAL A 83 30.06 13.92 -17.19
C VAL A 83 31.54 13.75 -17.50
N ALA A 84 32.35 13.15 -16.62
CA ALA A 84 33.78 12.89 -16.87
C ALA A 84 33.98 12.01 -18.12
N LYS A 85 33.16 10.96 -18.29
CA LYS A 85 33.17 10.09 -19.50
C LYS A 85 32.76 10.84 -20.76
N ALA A 86 31.77 11.73 -20.67
CA ALA A 86 31.35 12.54 -21.81
C ALA A 86 32.48 13.46 -22.31
N PHE A 87 33.31 14.00 -21.41
CA PHE A 87 34.50 14.77 -21.77
C PHE A 87 35.67 13.94 -22.24
N ASN A 88 35.81 12.72 -21.72
CA ASN A 88 36.86 11.80 -22.12
C ASN A 88 36.27 10.40 -22.40
N PRO A 89 35.75 10.17 -23.62
CA PRO A 89 35.16 8.88 -23.98
C PRO A 89 36.11 7.67 -23.90
N MET A 90 37.40 7.91 -23.78
CA MET A 90 38.43 6.86 -23.59
C MET A 90 38.71 6.57 -22.11
N LEU A 91 38.01 7.21 -21.18
CA LEU A 91 38.14 6.97 -19.76
C LEU A 91 37.58 5.58 -19.42
N ASP A 92 38.48 4.69 -19.00
CA ASP A 92 38.12 3.37 -18.50
C ASP A 92 38.03 3.45 -16.97
N VAL A 93 36.80 3.54 -16.46
CA VAL A 93 36.53 3.70 -15.02
C VAL A 93 36.89 2.42 -14.28
N SER A 94 36.67 1.25 -14.87
CA SER A 94 36.99 -0.06 -14.25
C SER A 94 38.48 -0.28 -14.04
N SER A 95 39.34 0.50 -14.69
CA SER A 95 40.79 0.44 -14.48
C SER A 95 41.28 1.30 -13.32
N LEU A 96 40.41 2.11 -12.73
CA LEU A 96 40.75 3.02 -11.62
C LEU A 96 40.79 2.26 -10.27
N THR A 97 41.58 2.79 -9.33
CA THR A 97 41.40 2.41 -7.93
C THR A 97 40.28 3.25 -7.31
N ASP A 98 39.65 2.81 -6.22
CA ASP A 98 38.61 3.54 -5.53
C ASP A 98 39.06 4.96 -5.11
N GLU A 99 40.32 5.12 -4.68
CA GLU A 99 40.88 6.44 -4.39
C GLU A 99 40.93 7.36 -5.62
N GLN A 100 41.30 6.82 -6.78
CA GLN A 100 41.33 7.57 -8.04
C GLN A 100 39.90 7.90 -8.49
N PHE A 101 38.99 6.97 -8.33
CA PHE A 101 37.57 7.14 -8.60
C PHE A 101 36.98 8.30 -7.77
N LYS A 102 37.18 8.29 -6.47
CA LYS A 102 36.72 9.34 -5.54
C LYS A 102 37.31 10.72 -5.87
N GLN A 103 38.62 10.75 -6.24
CA GLN A 103 39.25 11.98 -6.68
C GLN A 103 38.62 12.52 -7.98
N LEU A 104 38.33 11.63 -8.93
CA LEU A 104 37.66 11.98 -10.19
C LEU A 104 36.26 12.50 -9.91
N TYR A 105 35.48 11.77 -9.10
CA TYR A 105 34.13 12.18 -8.69
C TYR A 105 34.13 13.57 -8.08
N LYS A 106 34.96 13.82 -7.10
CA LYS A 106 35.10 15.13 -6.42
C LYS A 106 35.52 16.24 -7.37
N ALA A 107 36.52 15.98 -8.23
CA ALA A 107 37.02 16.96 -9.17
C ALA A 107 35.98 17.34 -10.23
N THR A 108 35.20 16.37 -10.70
CA THR A 108 34.16 16.61 -11.71
C THR A 108 32.94 17.27 -11.07
N SER A 109 32.50 16.78 -9.92
CA SER A 109 31.40 17.40 -9.17
C SER A 109 31.66 18.91 -8.91
N ALA A 110 32.87 19.25 -8.48
CA ALA A 110 33.25 20.66 -8.25
C ALA A 110 33.22 21.54 -9.52
N GLN A 111 33.23 20.96 -10.71
CA GLN A 111 33.16 21.69 -11.99
C GLN A 111 31.74 21.77 -12.56
N MET A 112 30.81 20.98 -12.02
CA MET A 112 29.41 21.05 -12.42
C MET A 112 28.74 22.34 -11.94
N PRO A 113 27.70 22.83 -12.63
CA PRO A 113 26.88 23.92 -12.12
C PRO A 113 26.29 23.57 -10.75
N PRO A 114 26.13 24.53 -9.83
CA PRO A 114 25.66 24.28 -8.47
C PRO A 114 24.35 23.51 -8.38
N GLU A 115 23.47 23.71 -9.35
CA GLU A 115 22.17 23.03 -9.48
C GLU A 115 22.35 21.50 -9.66
N PHE A 116 23.26 21.11 -10.55
CA PHE A 116 23.56 19.69 -10.78
C PHE A 116 24.35 19.05 -9.64
N GLN A 117 25.24 19.82 -8.98
CA GLN A 117 25.91 19.34 -7.77
C GLN A 117 24.91 19.02 -6.66
N GLN A 118 23.97 19.94 -6.44
CA GLN A 118 22.94 19.79 -5.42
C GLN A 118 22.00 18.61 -5.74
N PHE A 119 21.64 18.44 -7.02
CA PHE A 119 20.83 17.31 -7.46
C PHE A 119 21.57 15.99 -7.25
N ALA A 120 22.82 15.84 -7.71
CA ALA A 120 23.62 14.63 -7.52
C ALA A 120 23.82 14.29 -6.04
N SER A 121 24.06 15.31 -5.19
CA SER A 121 24.19 15.10 -3.74
C SER A 121 22.87 14.73 -3.06
N ALA A 122 21.73 15.20 -3.57
CA ALA A 122 20.42 14.84 -3.06
C ALA A 122 20.02 13.38 -3.41
N LEU A 123 20.70 12.78 -4.38
CA LEU A 123 20.56 11.35 -4.73
C LEU A 123 21.49 10.45 -3.90
N LEU A 124 22.27 11.00 -2.97
CA LEU A 124 23.07 10.25 -2.01
C LEU A 124 22.40 10.25 -0.63
N SER A 125 22.62 9.17 0.11
CA SER A 125 22.06 9.00 1.45
C SER A 125 22.50 10.10 2.43
N SER A 126 21.78 10.22 3.54
CA SER A 126 22.11 11.15 4.65
C SER A 126 23.49 10.90 5.26
N SER A 127 24.09 9.75 5.01
CA SER A 127 25.45 9.38 5.43
C SER A 127 26.55 9.98 4.54
N TYR A 128 26.20 10.66 3.44
CA TYR A 128 27.17 11.20 2.49
C TYR A 128 28.18 12.14 3.14
N ASP A 129 29.46 11.77 3.03
CA ASP A 129 30.60 12.59 3.47
C ASP A 129 31.30 13.19 2.23
N GLU A 130 31.16 14.50 2.05
CA GLU A 130 31.76 15.24 0.93
C GLU A 130 33.31 15.26 0.96
N GLU A 131 33.93 15.16 2.14
CA GLU A 131 35.40 15.17 2.28
C GLU A 131 35.98 13.81 1.90
N ALA A 132 35.38 12.74 2.43
CA ALA A 132 35.80 11.35 2.17
C ALA A 132 35.26 10.80 0.85
N VAL A 133 34.20 11.41 0.30
CA VAL A 133 33.45 10.92 -0.88
C VAL A 133 32.98 9.48 -0.64
N THR A 134 32.17 9.30 0.41
CA THR A 134 31.59 8.02 0.79
C THR A 134 30.10 8.18 1.07
N ALA A 135 29.31 7.18 0.74
CA ALA A 135 27.88 7.12 1.04
C ALA A 135 27.43 5.66 1.16
N THR A 136 26.54 5.37 2.10
CA THR A 136 25.98 4.02 2.30
C THR A 136 24.91 3.65 1.28
N ALA A 137 24.26 4.63 0.68
CA ALA A 137 23.29 4.39 -0.38
C ALA A 137 23.26 5.53 -1.41
N GLY A 138 22.77 5.20 -2.61
CA GLY A 138 22.59 6.13 -3.72
C GLY A 138 21.34 5.79 -4.52
N LEU A 139 20.73 6.81 -5.13
CA LEU A 139 19.52 6.69 -5.93
C LEU A 139 19.78 6.89 -7.42
N GLY A 140 19.17 6.03 -8.23
CA GLY A 140 18.91 6.25 -9.63
C GLY A 140 17.42 6.45 -9.88
N ILE A 141 17.05 7.37 -10.74
CA ILE A 141 15.66 7.69 -11.06
C ILE A 141 15.39 7.32 -12.51
N ILE A 142 14.37 6.49 -12.72
CA ILE A 142 13.83 6.15 -14.04
C ILE A 142 12.43 6.71 -14.14
N THR A 143 12.12 7.38 -15.22
CA THR A 143 10.78 7.91 -15.48
C THR A 143 10.06 7.02 -16.49
N ILE A 144 8.89 6.52 -16.10
CA ILE A 144 8.01 5.69 -16.96
C ILE A 144 6.93 6.58 -17.54
N ASN A 145 6.73 6.49 -18.85
CA ASN A 145 5.63 7.15 -19.55
C ASN A 145 4.37 6.26 -19.49
N SER A 146 3.62 6.39 -18.40
CA SER A 146 2.39 5.62 -18.19
C SER A 146 1.30 5.94 -19.24
N ALA A 147 1.39 7.07 -19.95
CA ALA A 147 0.45 7.39 -21.01
C ALA A 147 0.58 6.45 -22.22
N ILE A 148 1.81 6.01 -22.54
CA ILE A 148 2.04 5.03 -23.62
C ILE A 148 1.38 3.70 -23.24
N ILE A 149 1.60 3.24 -21.99
CA ILE A 149 0.99 2.00 -21.48
C ILE A 149 -0.55 2.10 -21.49
N GLN A 150 -1.11 3.23 -21.05
CA GLN A 150 -2.55 3.45 -21.08
C GLN A 150 -3.10 3.53 -22.52
N GLY A 151 -2.35 4.10 -23.45
CA GLY A 151 -2.72 4.15 -24.86
C GLY A 151 -2.79 2.77 -25.51
N GLU A 152 -1.90 1.86 -25.11
CA GLU A 152 -1.82 0.50 -25.66
C GLU A 152 -2.80 -0.48 -25.00
N TYR A 153 -2.92 -0.46 -23.68
CA TYR A 153 -3.69 -1.45 -22.90
C TYR A 153 -5.02 -0.90 -22.35
N GLY A 154 -5.28 0.39 -22.53
CA GLY A 154 -6.40 1.09 -21.90
C GLY A 154 -6.14 1.39 -20.43
N PHE A 155 -7.00 2.22 -19.83
CA PHE A 155 -6.83 2.67 -18.45
C PHE A 155 -6.83 1.51 -17.43
N GLU A 156 -7.78 0.58 -17.54
CA GLU A 156 -7.85 -0.60 -16.63
C GLU A 156 -6.67 -1.57 -16.85
N GLY A 157 -6.28 -1.81 -18.11
CA GLY A 157 -5.17 -2.70 -18.42
C GLY A 157 -3.81 -2.16 -17.96
N ALA A 158 -3.64 -0.84 -17.95
CA ALA A 158 -2.40 -0.22 -17.49
C ALA A 158 -2.12 -0.49 -15.99
N PHE A 159 -3.16 -0.58 -15.16
CA PHE A 159 -3.01 -0.92 -13.73
C PHE A 159 -2.54 -2.35 -13.49
N GLU A 160 -2.66 -3.24 -14.47
CA GLU A 160 -2.18 -4.62 -14.39
C GLU A 160 -0.80 -4.75 -15.05
N VAL A 161 -0.62 -4.11 -16.22
CA VAL A 161 0.60 -4.26 -17.04
C VAL A 161 1.78 -3.52 -16.43
N GLN A 162 1.61 -2.27 -15.98
CA GLN A 162 2.72 -1.48 -15.46
C GLN A 162 3.37 -2.11 -14.22
N PRO A 163 2.63 -2.51 -13.16
CA PRO A 163 3.24 -3.18 -12.01
C PRO A 163 3.94 -4.49 -12.39
N ARG A 164 3.38 -5.25 -13.36
CA ARG A 164 4.01 -6.49 -13.84
C ARG A 164 5.37 -6.20 -14.50
N LEU A 165 5.45 -5.21 -15.38
CA LEU A 165 6.70 -4.83 -16.04
C LEU A 165 7.75 -4.32 -15.04
N GLU A 166 7.32 -3.50 -14.08
CA GLU A 166 8.18 -2.99 -13.02
C GLU A 166 8.70 -4.13 -12.12
N ASN A 167 7.85 -5.12 -11.84
CA ASN A 167 8.23 -6.28 -11.05
C ASN A 167 9.21 -7.20 -11.79
N GLU A 168 8.98 -7.45 -13.08
CA GLU A 168 9.90 -8.23 -13.91
C GLU A 168 11.29 -7.58 -13.92
N LEU A 169 11.36 -6.26 -14.15
CA LEU A 169 12.61 -5.51 -14.06
C LEU A 169 13.23 -5.60 -12.66
N ASN A 170 12.43 -5.43 -11.59
CA ASN A 170 12.97 -5.50 -10.22
C ASN A 170 13.55 -6.88 -9.88
N LYS A 171 12.96 -7.96 -10.39
CA LYS A 171 13.52 -9.32 -10.23
C LYS A 171 14.86 -9.46 -10.94
N GLU A 172 15.00 -8.95 -12.16
CA GLU A 172 16.27 -8.95 -12.89
C GLU A 172 17.35 -8.11 -12.17
N LEU A 173 16.97 -6.98 -11.56
CA LEU A 173 17.88 -6.16 -10.77
C LEU A 173 18.32 -6.84 -9.47
N LEU A 174 17.41 -7.56 -8.82
CA LEU A 174 17.75 -8.36 -7.62
C LEU A 174 18.66 -9.54 -7.96
N GLU A 175 18.46 -10.20 -9.11
CA GLU A 175 19.38 -11.23 -9.61
C GLU A 175 20.76 -10.65 -9.94
N LEU A 176 20.81 -9.45 -10.54
CA LEU A 176 22.05 -8.73 -10.79
C LEU A 176 22.81 -8.40 -9.50
N SER A 177 22.10 -8.10 -8.42
CA SER A 177 22.69 -7.83 -7.10
C SER A 177 23.54 -9.00 -6.59
N ASP A 178 23.17 -10.23 -6.91
CA ASP A 178 23.93 -11.43 -6.52
C ASP A 178 25.31 -11.54 -7.22
N ASP A 179 25.54 -10.81 -8.30
CA ASP A 179 26.81 -10.80 -9.04
C ASP A 179 27.86 -9.85 -8.41
N PHE A 180 27.45 -8.99 -7.47
CA PHE A 180 28.32 -8.03 -6.78
C PHE A 180 28.41 -8.34 -5.28
N GLU A 181 29.60 -8.18 -4.69
CA GLU A 181 29.81 -8.60 -3.29
C GLU A 181 29.42 -7.52 -2.27
N ASN A 182 29.54 -6.24 -2.65
CA ASN A 182 29.46 -5.13 -1.69
C ASN A 182 28.32 -4.14 -1.99
N ILE A 183 27.60 -4.31 -3.11
CA ILE A 183 26.56 -3.38 -3.53
C ILE A 183 25.29 -4.17 -3.85
N ASP A 184 24.27 -3.93 -3.08
CA ASP A 184 22.91 -4.40 -3.35
C ASP A 184 22.14 -3.39 -4.20
N ILE A 185 21.32 -3.87 -5.15
CA ILE A 185 20.46 -3.03 -5.95
C ILE A 185 19.02 -3.55 -5.93
N ALA A 186 18.07 -2.65 -5.77
CA ALA A 186 16.65 -2.97 -5.89
C ALA A 186 15.86 -1.78 -6.45
N GLY A 187 14.79 -2.07 -7.17
CA GLY A 187 13.83 -1.08 -7.63
C GLY A 187 12.74 -0.80 -6.59
N PHE A 188 12.30 0.44 -6.51
CA PHE A 188 11.14 0.84 -5.72
C PHE A 188 10.22 1.78 -6.51
N SER A 189 8.95 1.44 -6.53
CA SER A 189 7.86 2.30 -6.96
C SER A 189 6.61 2.01 -6.12
N LEU A 190 5.65 2.94 -6.14
CA LEU A 190 4.38 2.71 -5.45
C LEU A 190 3.59 1.55 -6.07
N SER A 191 3.72 1.33 -7.38
CA SER A 191 3.09 0.21 -8.08
C SER A 191 3.71 -1.15 -7.70
N LEU A 192 5.03 -1.22 -7.48
CA LEU A 192 5.69 -2.41 -6.94
C LEU A 192 5.19 -2.76 -5.54
N LEU A 193 5.00 -1.75 -4.70
CA LEU A 193 4.49 -1.96 -3.35
C LEU A 193 3.09 -2.60 -3.33
N PHE A 194 2.27 -2.36 -4.37
CA PHE A 194 0.92 -2.91 -4.50
C PHE A 194 0.83 -4.12 -5.44
N GLY A 195 1.79 -4.30 -6.35
CA GLY A 195 1.70 -5.25 -7.46
C GLY A 195 2.44 -6.57 -7.25
N ASP A 196 3.59 -6.54 -6.59
CA ASP A 196 4.50 -7.70 -6.52
C ASP A 196 4.04 -8.79 -5.53
N GLU A 197 3.23 -8.45 -4.55
CA GLU A 197 2.93 -9.32 -3.42
C GLU A 197 1.65 -10.17 -3.59
N GLN A 198 0.98 -10.11 -4.75
CA GLN A 198 -0.25 -10.88 -4.90
C GLN A 198 0.00 -12.39 -4.90
N ASP A 199 1.06 -12.86 -5.54
CA ASP A 199 1.36 -14.29 -5.59
C ASP A 199 1.98 -14.77 -4.27
N ASP A 200 2.93 -14.03 -3.70
CA ASP A 200 3.55 -14.34 -2.40
C ASP A 200 2.53 -14.18 -1.26
N PHE A 201 1.69 -13.15 -1.31
CA PHE A 201 0.60 -12.94 -0.35
C PHE A 201 -0.42 -14.08 -0.38
N LEU A 202 -0.78 -14.60 -1.55
CA LEU A 202 -1.70 -15.76 -1.66
C LEU A 202 -1.08 -17.02 -1.05
N GLU A 203 0.23 -17.24 -1.24
CA GLU A 203 0.93 -18.36 -0.64
C GLU A 203 1.00 -18.20 0.89
N GLU A 204 1.34 -17.03 1.39
CA GLU A 204 1.39 -16.72 2.83
C GLU A 204 0.01 -16.87 3.47
N VAL A 205 -1.05 -16.33 2.87
CA VAL A 205 -2.43 -16.51 3.34
C VAL A 205 -2.83 -17.97 3.32
N ALA A 206 -2.42 -18.74 2.32
CA ALA A 206 -2.69 -20.19 2.26
C ALA A 206 -1.94 -20.94 3.37
N GLN A 207 -0.71 -20.56 3.69
CA GLN A 207 0.07 -21.11 4.81
C GLN A 207 -0.59 -20.75 6.16
N LEU A 208 -0.98 -19.49 6.36
CA LEU A 208 -1.69 -19.05 7.56
C LEU A 208 -3.03 -19.74 7.73
N PHE A 209 -3.79 -19.90 6.64
CA PHE A 209 -5.04 -20.65 6.63
C PHE A 209 -4.81 -22.12 6.97
N GLY A 210 -3.79 -22.74 6.39
CA GLY A 210 -3.40 -24.11 6.69
C GLY A 210 -3.00 -24.30 8.16
N ALA A 211 -2.22 -23.40 8.71
CA ALA A 211 -1.82 -23.40 10.12
C ALA A 211 -3.04 -23.20 11.05
N ALA A 212 -3.89 -22.20 10.76
CA ALA A 212 -5.12 -21.97 11.51
C ALA A 212 -6.05 -23.18 11.48
N PHE A 213 -6.23 -23.79 10.32
CA PHE A 213 -7.01 -25.03 10.14
C PHE A 213 -6.43 -26.18 10.97
N GLY A 214 -5.11 -26.37 10.95
CA GLY A 214 -4.40 -27.39 11.74
C GLY A 214 -4.58 -27.17 13.26
N ILE A 215 -4.41 -25.95 13.73
CA ILE A 215 -4.62 -25.59 15.16
C ILE A 215 -6.06 -25.84 15.56
N ILE A 216 -7.04 -25.41 14.76
CA ILE A 216 -8.46 -25.60 15.02
C ILE A 216 -8.82 -27.08 15.01
N PHE A 217 -8.26 -27.86 14.08
CA PHE A 217 -8.44 -29.31 14.08
C PHE A 217 -7.95 -29.93 15.39
N LEU A 218 -6.77 -29.53 15.89
CA LEU A 218 -6.23 -30.02 17.18
C LEU A 218 -7.11 -29.61 18.36
N VAL A 219 -7.59 -28.36 18.38
CA VAL A 219 -8.51 -27.87 19.41
C VAL A 219 -9.81 -28.65 19.41
N LEU A 220 -10.41 -28.86 18.24
CA LEU A 220 -11.60 -29.68 18.11
C LEU A 220 -11.36 -31.15 18.50
N ALA A 221 -10.20 -31.71 18.13
CA ALA A 221 -9.82 -33.06 18.53
C ALA A 221 -9.73 -33.19 20.05
N PHE A 222 -9.18 -32.16 20.72
CA PHE A 222 -9.12 -32.14 22.18
C PHE A 222 -10.51 -31.98 22.82
N ILE A 223 -11.33 -31.04 22.34
CA ILE A 223 -12.65 -30.74 22.92
C ILE A 223 -13.65 -31.87 22.63
N PHE A 224 -13.64 -32.42 21.41
CA PHE A 224 -14.56 -33.47 21.00
C PHE A 224 -14.09 -34.88 21.37
N PHE A 225 -12.93 -35.01 22.01
CA PHE A 225 -12.43 -36.30 22.44
C PHE A 225 -13.37 -36.97 23.44
N ILE A 226 -13.84 -38.18 23.11
CA ILE A 226 -14.70 -38.97 23.97
C ILE A 226 -13.82 -40.05 24.62
N LYS A 227 -13.82 -40.12 25.96
CA LYS A 227 -13.08 -41.19 26.64
C LYS A 227 -13.64 -42.56 26.31
N PRO A 228 -12.80 -43.52 25.92
CA PRO A 228 -13.25 -44.91 25.75
C PRO A 228 -13.77 -45.48 27.08
N THR A 229 -14.90 -46.13 27.00
CA THR A 229 -15.51 -46.88 28.14
C THR A 229 -15.47 -48.38 27.82
N LYS A 230 -15.82 -49.24 28.78
CA LYS A 230 -15.84 -50.69 28.58
C LYS A 230 -16.85 -51.10 27.47
N THR A 231 -17.92 -50.35 27.32
CA THR A 231 -18.97 -50.54 26.33
C THR A 231 -18.70 -49.79 25.02
N PHE A 232 -17.94 -48.69 25.09
CA PHE A 232 -17.58 -47.80 23.96
C PHE A 232 -16.07 -47.87 23.73
N GLY A 233 -15.62 -48.90 23.03
CA GLY A 233 -14.20 -49.12 22.78
C GLY A 233 -13.52 -47.98 22.01
N PHE A 234 -12.21 -47.94 22.05
CA PHE A 234 -11.37 -46.89 21.45
C PHE A 234 -11.73 -46.54 20.00
N PHE A 235 -11.93 -47.55 19.15
CA PHE A 235 -12.29 -47.35 17.74
C PHE A 235 -13.65 -46.64 17.53
N LYS A 236 -14.65 -46.95 18.34
CA LYS A 236 -15.96 -46.29 18.26
C LYS A 236 -15.87 -44.83 18.77
N SER A 237 -15.12 -44.62 19.81
CA SER A 237 -14.84 -43.29 20.38
C SER A 237 -14.13 -42.40 19.36
N SER A 238 -13.01 -42.86 18.79
CA SER A 238 -12.25 -42.11 17.78
C SER A 238 -13.11 -41.83 16.55
N ARG A 239 -13.82 -42.81 16.01
CA ARG A 239 -14.68 -42.61 14.83
C ARG A 239 -15.75 -41.55 15.07
N ARG A 240 -16.32 -41.49 16.27
CA ARG A 240 -17.33 -40.48 16.63
C ARG A 240 -16.70 -39.11 16.77
N THR A 241 -15.57 -39.02 17.43
CA THR A 241 -14.79 -37.76 17.55
C THR A 241 -14.43 -37.19 16.17
N PHE A 242 -13.88 -38.03 15.28
CA PHE A 242 -13.57 -37.62 13.91
C PHE A 242 -14.82 -37.23 13.11
N ALA A 243 -15.94 -37.92 13.30
CA ALA A 243 -17.19 -37.56 12.64
C ALA A 243 -17.73 -36.20 13.10
N ASP A 244 -17.60 -35.87 14.40
CA ASP A 244 -18.01 -34.56 14.91
C ASP A 244 -17.09 -33.46 14.41
N ILE A 245 -15.76 -33.68 14.40
CA ILE A 245 -14.78 -32.74 13.85
C ILE A 245 -15.07 -32.48 12.36
N PHE A 246 -15.17 -33.55 11.58
CA PHE A 246 -15.41 -33.46 10.14
C PHE A 246 -16.73 -32.74 9.81
N ASN A 247 -17.80 -33.07 10.54
CA ASN A 247 -19.10 -32.44 10.36
C ASN A 247 -19.05 -30.91 10.65
N SER A 248 -18.34 -30.54 11.71
CA SER A 248 -18.17 -29.14 12.09
C SER A 248 -17.33 -28.36 11.06
N LEU A 249 -16.18 -28.92 10.68
CA LEU A 249 -15.31 -28.29 9.68
C LEU A 249 -15.96 -28.21 8.30
N ALA A 250 -16.70 -29.26 7.89
CA ALA A 250 -17.41 -29.25 6.61
C ALA A 250 -18.49 -28.14 6.56
N ALA A 251 -19.21 -27.90 7.66
CA ALA A 251 -20.20 -26.83 7.72
C ALA A 251 -19.52 -25.44 7.61
N ILE A 252 -18.37 -25.27 8.25
CA ILE A 252 -17.62 -24.01 8.21
C ILE A 252 -17.00 -23.79 6.84
N MET A 253 -16.39 -24.82 6.24
CA MET A 253 -15.86 -24.71 4.87
C MET A 253 -16.96 -24.36 3.86
N LEU A 254 -18.14 -24.93 4.01
CA LEU A 254 -19.28 -24.57 3.17
C LEU A 254 -19.73 -23.11 3.41
N ALA A 255 -19.65 -22.61 4.64
CA ALA A 255 -19.95 -21.22 4.94
C ALA A 255 -18.95 -20.26 4.27
N ILE A 256 -17.66 -20.62 4.29
CA ILE A 256 -16.61 -19.87 3.60
C ILE A 256 -16.88 -19.86 2.08
N LEU A 257 -17.21 -21.00 1.50
CA LEU A 257 -17.56 -21.08 0.07
C LEU A 257 -18.78 -20.22 -0.28
N TRP A 258 -19.79 -20.19 0.59
CA TRP A 258 -20.96 -19.32 0.38
C TRP A 258 -20.61 -17.85 0.52
N MET A 259 -19.73 -17.50 1.47
CA MET A 259 -19.24 -16.13 1.62
C MET A 259 -18.47 -15.67 0.38
N GLN A 260 -17.55 -16.49 -0.13
CA GLN A 260 -16.80 -16.16 -1.34
C GLN A 260 -17.73 -16.05 -2.56
N GLY A 261 -18.69 -16.98 -2.69
CA GLY A 261 -19.65 -16.96 -3.78
C GLY A 261 -20.54 -15.71 -3.77
N ILE A 262 -21.03 -15.27 -2.60
CA ILE A 262 -21.81 -14.04 -2.52
C ILE A 262 -20.93 -12.80 -2.71
N GLY A 263 -19.66 -12.85 -2.31
CA GLY A 263 -18.68 -11.81 -2.56
C GLY A 263 -18.55 -11.53 -4.06
N VAL A 264 -18.46 -12.56 -4.89
CA VAL A 264 -18.44 -12.40 -6.35
C VAL A 264 -19.74 -11.76 -6.86
N VAL A 265 -20.91 -12.18 -6.34
CA VAL A 265 -22.20 -11.61 -6.75
C VAL A 265 -22.35 -10.14 -6.34
N LEU A 266 -21.80 -9.74 -5.20
CA LEU A 266 -21.83 -8.35 -4.72
C LEU A 266 -20.77 -7.49 -5.38
N GLY A 267 -19.73 -8.09 -5.97
CA GLY A 267 -18.57 -7.44 -6.56
C GLY A 267 -18.81 -6.83 -7.95
N PRO A 268 -17.72 -6.30 -8.54
CA PRO A 268 -17.71 -5.71 -9.88
C PRO A 268 -18.20 -6.73 -10.93
N GLY A 269 -18.97 -6.28 -11.87
CA GLY A 269 -19.53 -7.12 -12.94
C GLY A 269 -20.89 -7.75 -12.65
N TYR A 270 -21.40 -7.68 -11.39
CA TYR A 270 -22.77 -8.09 -11.05
C TYR A 270 -23.56 -6.97 -10.37
N LEU A 271 -23.48 -6.85 -9.04
CA LEU A 271 -24.26 -5.87 -8.27
C LEU A 271 -23.48 -4.59 -7.94
N ASP A 272 -22.16 -4.62 -8.06
CA ASP A 272 -21.26 -3.47 -7.81
C ASP A 272 -21.49 -2.78 -6.45
N ILE A 273 -21.71 -3.61 -5.40
CA ILE A 273 -21.94 -3.13 -4.03
C ILE A 273 -20.62 -3.09 -3.25
N ILE A 274 -19.71 -4.02 -3.55
CA ILE A 274 -18.37 -4.11 -2.98
C ILE A 274 -17.33 -4.10 -4.10
N GLY A 275 -16.12 -3.64 -3.79
CA GLY A 275 -14.99 -3.67 -4.73
C GLY A 275 -14.50 -5.08 -5.06
N ALA A 276 -13.44 -5.14 -5.87
CA ALA A 276 -12.74 -6.40 -6.14
C ALA A 276 -12.19 -7.01 -4.84
N PRO A 277 -12.03 -8.35 -4.76
CA PRO A 277 -11.42 -8.99 -3.61
C PRO A 277 -10.06 -8.37 -3.29
N ASN A 278 -9.88 -7.95 -2.06
CA ASN A 278 -8.66 -7.34 -1.55
C ASN A 278 -8.05 -8.16 -0.42
N GLN A 279 -6.85 -7.80 0.04
CA GLN A 279 -6.13 -8.50 1.09
C GLN A 279 -6.96 -8.62 2.39
N LEU A 280 -7.66 -7.55 2.80
CA LEU A 280 -8.50 -7.57 3.99
C LEU A 280 -9.68 -8.55 3.86
N SER A 281 -10.28 -8.67 2.67
CA SER A 281 -11.37 -9.61 2.44
C SER A 281 -10.92 -11.08 2.54
N GLN A 282 -9.66 -11.38 2.26
CA GLN A 282 -9.09 -12.72 2.43
C GLN A 282 -8.91 -13.10 3.91
N ILE A 283 -8.53 -12.14 4.77
CA ILE A 283 -8.44 -12.33 6.23
C ILE A 283 -9.81 -12.72 6.80
N SER A 284 -10.92 -12.29 6.21
CA SER A 284 -12.28 -12.68 6.61
C SER A 284 -12.46 -14.20 6.66
N THR A 285 -11.79 -14.94 5.76
CA THR A 285 -11.82 -16.41 5.70
C THR A 285 -11.29 -17.04 7.00
N ILE A 286 -10.18 -16.52 7.51
CA ILE A 286 -9.56 -17.00 8.76
C ILE A 286 -10.45 -16.65 9.96
N ILE A 287 -11.02 -15.45 9.99
CA ILE A 287 -11.94 -15.00 11.04
C ILE A 287 -13.17 -15.91 11.11
N ILE A 288 -13.76 -16.24 9.96
CA ILE A 288 -14.96 -17.10 9.92
C ILE A 288 -14.63 -18.53 10.30
N LEU A 289 -13.44 -19.02 9.95
CA LEU A 289 -12.97 -20.32 10.41
C LEU A 289 -12.94 -20.38 11.95
N GLY A 290 -12.40 -19.35 12.62
CA GLY A 290 -12.35 -19.27 14.07
C GLY A 290 -13.72 -19.13 14.74
N LEU A 291 -14.53 -18.16 14.28
CA LEU A 291 -15.86 -17.89 14.86
C LEU A 291 -16.85 -19.02 14.58
N GLY A 292 -16.80 -19.63 13.39
CA GLY A 292 -17.69 -20.74 13.04
C GLY A 292 -17.47 -21.99 13.90
N VAL A 293 -16.22 -22.22 14.32
CA VAL A 293 -15.88 -23.34 15.21
C VAL A 293 -16.56 -23.23 16.56
N ASP A 294 -16.66 -22.03 17.11
CA ASP A 294 -17.29 -21.78 18.41
C ASP A 294 -18.77 -22.23 18.41
N TYR A 295 -19.51 -21.92 17.37
CA TYR A 295 -20.89 -22.37 17.20
C TYR A 295 -21.00 -23.91 17.23
N ALA A 296 -20.09 -24.59 16.55
CA ALA A 296 -20.06 -26.06 16.50
C ALA A 296 -19.69 -26.69 17.85
N ILE A 297 -18.77 -26.07 18.59
CA ILE A 297 -18.37 -26.49 19.95
C ILE A 297 -19.56 -26.40 20.90
N HIS A 298 -20.23 -25.25 20.92
CA HIS A 298 -21.37 -25.02 21.80
C HIS A 298 -22.52 -25.95 21.49
N PHE A 299 -22.88 -26.12 20.22
CA PHE A 299 -23.93 -27.06 19.82
C PHE A 299 -23.56 -28.51 20.20
N THR A 300 -22.40 -28.99 19.80
CA THR A 300 -21.98 -30.37 20.00
C THR A 300 -21.81 -30.68 21.51
N GLY A 301 -21.26 -29.75 22.27
CA GLY A 301 -21.09 -29.87 23.71
C GLY A 301 -22.46 -30.06 24.40
N ARG A 302 -23.40 -29.14 24.15
CA ARG A 302 -24.72 -29.19 24.76
C ARG A 302 -25.53 -30.39 24.29
N TYR A 303 -25.44 -30.75 23.03
CA TYR A 303 -26.09 -31.95 22.48
C TYR A 303 -25.61 -33.24 23.16
N ARG A 304 -24.32 -33.37 23.41
CA ARG A 304 -23.74 -34.50 24.14
C ARG A 304 -24.19 -34.52 25.60
N GLU A 305 -24.27 -33.36 26.23
CA GLU A 305 -24.77 -33.25 27.59
C GLU A 305 -26.23 -33.75 27.72
N GLU A 306 -27.12 -33.32 26.78
CA GLU A 306 -28.51 -33.76 26.76
C GLU A 306 -28.64 -35.28 26.48
N LEU A 307 -27.75 -35.83 25.62
CA LEU A 307 -27.68 -37.30 25.43
C LEU A 307 -27.21 -38.04 26.69
N GLY A 308 -26.25 -37.46 27.45
CA GLY A 308 -25.77 -37.98 28.73
C GLY A 308 -26.89 -38.06 29.81
N LEU A 309 -27.85 -37.15 29.71
CA LEU A 309 -29.08 -37.18 30.53
C LEU A 309 -30.10 -38.27 30.10
N LYS A 310 -29.73 -39.15 29.17
CA LYS A 310 -30.57 -40.24 28.64
C LYS A 310 -31.81 -39.78 27.88
N ASN A 311 -31.79 -38.55 27.32
CA ASN A 311 -32.82 -38.08 26.41
C ASN A 311 -32.71 -38.80 25.05
N SER A 312 -33.82 -38.90 24.34
CA SER A 312 -33.79 -39.38 22.96
C SER A 312 -33.02 -38.44 22.05
N VAL A 313 -32.50 -38.92 20.92
CA VAL A 313 -31.75 -38.12 19.94
C VAL A 313 -32.52 -36.85 19.51
N ASN A 314 -33.82 -36.99 19.20
CA ASN A 314 -34.66 -35.85 18.82
C ASN A 314 -34.84 -34.84 19.96
N THR A 315 -35.11 -35.35 21.18
CA THR A 315 -35.29 -34.49 22.36
C THR A 315 -34.00 -33.72 22.70
N SER A 316 -32.86 -34.41 22.61
CA SER A 316 -31.56 -33.81 22.85
C SER A 316 -31.25 -32.70 21.84
N ALA A 317 -31.50 -32.92 20.54
CA ALA A 317 -31.31 -31.92 19.50
C ALA A 317 -32.25 -30.72 19.69
N SER A 318 -33.53 -30.95 19.95
CA SER A 318 -34.53 -29.90 20.18
C SER A 318 -34.18 -29.01 21.40
N LYS A 319 -33.83 -29.66 22.53
CA LYS A 319 -33.42 -28.92 23.74
C LYS A 319 -32.14 -28.12 23.53
N THR A 320 -31.18 -28.68 22.81
CA THR A 320 -29.93 -27.98 22.47
C THR A 320 -30.21 -26.75 21.62
N LEU A 321 -30.97 -26.91 20.53
CA LEU A 321 -31.31 -25.80 19.64
C LEU A 321 -32.12 -24.71 20.39
N SER A 322 -33.03 -25.09 21.27
CA SER A 322 -33.81 -24.08 22.03
C SER A 322 -33.01 -23.38 23.10
N SER A 323 -31.99 -24.01 23.71
CA SER A 323 -31.19 -23.39 24.79
C SER A 323 -29.97 -22.61 24.23
N VAL A 324 -29.16 -23.27 23.39
CA VAL A 324 -27.92 -22.69 22.86
C VAL A 324 -28.23 -21.82 21.65
N GLY A 325 -29.21 -22.17 20.83
CA GLY A 325 -29.56 -21.45 19.61
C GLY A 325 -29.92 -19.99 19.85
N ILE A 326 -30.71 -19.69 20.90
CA ILE A 326 -31.07 -18.30 21.25
C ILE A 326 -29.81 -17.49 21.62
N ALA A 327 -28.95 -18.06 22.48
CA ALA A 327 -27.73 -17.38 22.91
C ALA A 327 -26.79 -17.13 21.72
N LEU A 328 -26.61 -18.12 20.85
CA LEU A 328 -25.76 -17.98 19.66
C LEU A 328 -26.35 -17.00 18.64
N THR A 329 -27.69 -16.95 18.49
CA THR A 329 -28.34 -15.97 17.61
C THR A 329 -28.03 -14.54 18.06
N LEU A 330 -28.16 -14.26 19.36
CA LEU A 330 -27.84 -12.94 19.91
C LEU A 330 -26.37 -12.59 19.76
N ALA A 331 -25.47 -13.55 20.03
CA ALA A 331 -24.04 -13.36 19.84
C ALA A 331 -23.70 -13.08 18.36
N THR A 332 -24.27 -13.86 17.43
CA THR A 332 -24.09 -13.69 15.99
C THR A 332 -24.54 -12.31 15.53
N LEU A 333 -25.75 -11.88 15.93
CA LEU A 333 -26.26 -10.57 15.58
C LEU A 333 -25.35 -9.44 16.10
N GLY A 334 -24.88 -9.56 17.34
CA GLY A 334 -23.93 -8.59 17.92
C GLY A 334 -22.63 -8.51 17.13
N THR A 335 -22.07 -9.67 16.76
CA THR A 335 -20.83 -9.73 15.98
C THR A 335 -21.03 -9.20 14.57
N MET A 336 -22.13 -9.55 13.90
CA MET A 336 -22.48 -9.02 12.58
C MET A 336 -22.60 -7.49 12.60
N VAL A 337 -23.32 -6.94 13.57
CA VAL A 337 -23.45 -5.48 13.73
C VAL A 337 -22.06 -4.85 13.93
N GLY A 338 -21.20 -5.47 14.74
CA GLY A 338 -19.84 -5.00 14.95
C GLY A 338 -19.03 -4.87 13.64
N PHE A 339 -19.10 -5.88 12.76
CA PHE A 339 -18.42 -5.81 11.46
C PHE A 339 -19.11 -4.84 10.49
N LEU A 340 -20.44 -4.78 10.49
CA LEU A 340 -21.20 -3.85 9.64
C LEU A 340 -20.97 -2.36 10.00
N THR A 341 -20.48 -2.04 11.20
CA THR A 341 -20.09 -0.65 11.51
C THR A 341 -19.00 -0.12 10.59
N ASN A 342 -18.21 -1.00 9.96
CA ASN A 342 -17.20 -0.58 8.98
C ASN A 342 -17.79 0.04 7.70
N ILE A 343 -19.09 -0.12 7.42
CA ILE A 343 -19.76 0.51 6.27
C ILE A 343 -19.63 2.05 6.28
N VAL A 344 -19.50 2.65 7.45
CA VAL A 344 -19.32 4.11 7.57
C VAL A 344 -17.84 4.54 7.47
N SER A 345 -16.92 3.62 7.23
CA SER A 345 -15.51 3.94 7.03
C SER A 345 -15.32 4.74 5.73
N PRO A 346 -14.42 5.72 5.69
CA PRO A 346 -14.03 6.36 4.44
C PRO A 346 -13.20 5.43 3.52
N LEU A 347 -12.66 4.33 4.06
CA LEU A 347 -11.87 3.35 3.31
C LEU A 347 -12.79 2.27 2.74
N THR A 348 -12.93 2.21 1.42
CA THR A 348 -13.79 1.24 0.71
C THR A 348 -13.40 -0.21 1.05
N GLN A 349 -12.10 -0.51 1.16
CA GLN A 349 -11.62 -1.83 1.54
C GLN A 349 -12.11 -2.29 2.92
N LEU A 350 -12.23 -1.37 3.90
CA LEU A 350 -12.80 -1.68 5.21
C LEU A 350 -14.32 -1.86 5.16
N GLN A 351 -15.03 -1.13 4.28
CA GLN A 351 -16.46 -1.35 4.03
C GLN A 351 -16.69 -2.76 3.50
N ASP A 352 -15.94 -3.15 2.46
CA ASP A 352 -16.02 -4.46 1.82
C ASP A 352 -15.72 -5.60 2.81
N PHE A 353 -14.65 -5.44 3.59
CA PHE A 353 -14.30 -6.34 4.68
C PHE A 353 -15.43 -6.49 5.70
N GLY A 354 -16.05 -5.38 6.10
CA GLY A 354 -17.16 -5.39 7.05
C GLY A 354 -18.38 -6.14 6.53
N ILE A 355 -18.76 -5.91 5.26
CA ILE A 355 -19.90 -6.55 4.61
C ILE A 355 -19.63 -8.05 4.42
N THR A 356 -18.49 -8.41 3.84
CA THR A 356 -18.15 -9.81 3.54
C THR A 356 -18.00 -10.63 4.81
N THR A 357 -17.35 -10.10 5.85
CA THR A 357 -17.19 -10.79 7.14
C THR A 357 -18.54 -10.97 7.83
N ALA A 358 -19.40 -9.96 7.86
CA ALA A 358 -20.73 -10.08 8.46
C ALA A 358 -21.59 -11.15 7.77
N LEU A 359 -21.56 -11.23 6.44
CA LEU A 359 -22.26 -12.27 5.66
C LEU A 359 -21.66 -13.64 5.92
N GLY A 360 -20.35 -13.76 6.01
CA GLY A 360 -19.66 -15.01 6.33
C GLY A 360 -20.04 -15.54 7.72
N ILE A 361 -20.11 -14.68 8.73
CA ILE A 361 -20.57 -15.01 10.08
C ILE A 361 -22.03 -15.49 10.05
N PHE A 362 -22.87 -14.82 9.29
CA PHE A 362 -24.26 -15.23 9.10
C PHE A 362 -24.38 -16.63 8.48
N TYR A 363 -23.63 -16.91 7.41
CA TYR A 363 -23.63 -18.23 6.78
C TYR A 363 -23.05 -19.30 7.69
N ALA A 364 -21.97 -19.01 8.42
CA ALA A 364 -21.42 -19.94 9.40
C ALA A 364 -22.44 -20.30 10.47
N PHE A 365 -23.16 -19.32 11.02
CA PHE A 365 -24.22 -19.55 11.99
C PHE A 365 -25.34 -20.41 11.41
N ILE A 366 -25.89 -20.06 10.23
CA ILE A 366 -26.99 -20.83 9.63
C ILE A 366 -26.56 -22.26 9.34
N LEU A 367 -25.40 -22.46 8.70
CA LEU A 367 -24.94 -23.78 8.31
C LEU A 367 -24.60 -24.65 9.53
N VAL A 368 -23.94 -24.09 10.53
CA VAL A 368 -23.65 -24.83 11.76
C VAL A 368 -24.93 -25.18 12.51
N MET A 369 -25.89 -24.25 12.61
CA MET A 369 -27.16 -24.49 13.34
C MET A 369 -28.16 -25.38 12.59
N THR A 370 -27.97 -25.61 11.28
CA THR A 370 -28.85 -26.47 10.48
C THR A 370 -28.15 -27.76 10.07
N LEU A 371 -26.99 -27.69 9.43
CA LEU A 371 -26.30 -28.85 8.86
C LEU A 371 -25.70 -29.76 9.95
N VAL A 372 -25.03 -29.17 10.96
CA VAL A 372 -24.38 -29.93 12.02
C VAL A 372 -25.42 -30.74 12.83
N PRO A 373 -26.54 -30.15 13.32
CA PRO A 373 -27.63 -30.92 13.96
C PRO A 373 -28.24 -31.96 13.04
N ALA A 374 -28.52 -31.64 11.78
CA ALA A 374 -29.17 -32.55 10.84
C ALA A 374 -28.33 -33.82 10.61
N ILE A 375 -27.05 -33.65 10.25
CA ILE A 375 -26.16 -34.78 10.02
C ILE A 375 -25.96 -35.57 11.31
N ARG A 376 -25.77 -34.88 12.45
CA ARG A 376 -25.55 -35.55 13.73
C ARG A 376 -26.75 -36.37 14.18
N THR A 377 -27.95 -35.81 14.09
CA THR A 377 -29.17 -36.53 14.46
C THR A 377 -29.44 -37.73 13.52
N LEU A 378 -29.15 -37.61 12.23
CA LEU A 378 -29.27 -38.75 11.29
C LEU A 378 -28.34 -39.91 11.67
N LEU A 379 -27.07 -39.61 11.99
CA LEU A 379 -26.09 -40.61 12.39
C LEU A 379 -26.47 -41.27 13.75
N ASP A 380 -26.92 -40.47 14.71
CA ASP A 380 -27.24 -40.94 16.04
C ASP A 380 -28.58 -41.71 16.07
N LYS A 381 -29.60 -41.32 15.31
CA LYS A 381 -30.84 -42.10 15.12
C LYS A 381 -30.57 -43.50 14.61
N ARG A 382 -29.58 -43.64 13.70
CA ARG A 382 -29.17 -44.95 13.21
C ARG A 382 -28.55 -45.82 14.31
N SER A 383 -27.80 -45.18 15.22
CA SER A 383 -27.19 -45.83 16.39
C SER A 383 -28.21 -46.11 17.50
N GLU A 384 -29.17 -45.19 17.71
CA GLU A 384 -30.29 -45.35 18.64
C GLU A 384 -31.17 -46.57 18.29
N ARG A 385 -31.55 -46.69 17.00
CA ARG A 385 -32.32 -47.86 16.51
C ARG A 385 -31.61 -49.20 16.71
N LYS A 386 -30.27 -49.18 16.79
CA LYS A 386 -29.45 -50.38 17.00
C LYS A 386 -29.08 -50.59 18.47
N ASN A 387 -29.60 -49.77 19.39
CA ASN A 387 -29.23 -49.74 20.82
C ASN A 387 -27.73 -49.71 21.05
N THR A 388 -26.98 -48.95 20.22
CA THR A 388 -25.52 -48.86 20.29
C THR A 388 -25.05 -47.50 20.79
N ILE A 389 -25.94 -46.59 21.21
CA ILE A 389 -25.58 -45.32 21.84
C ILE A 389 -25.20 -45.59 23.29
N ASP A 390 -23.97 -45.23 23.66
CA ASP A 390 -23.52 -45.26 25.05
C ASP A 390 -23.68 -43.86 25.67
N THR A 391 -24.77 -43.66 26.36
CA THR A 391 -25.07 -42.36 27.03
C THR A 391 -24.12 -42.08 28.18
N ASP A 392 -23.53 -43.09 28.82
CA ASP A 392 -22.65 -42.93 29.95
C ASP A 392 -21.26 -42.37 29.53
N ALA A 393 -20.86 -42.61 28.26
CA ALA A 393 -19.64 -42.04 27.70
C ALA A 393 -19.69 -40.49 27.58
N PHE A 394 -20.90 -39.93 27.48
CA PHE A 394 -21.10 -38.47 27.36
C PHE A 394 -21.22 -37.78 28.72
N ALA A 395 -21.70 -38.47 29.75
CA ALA A 395 -21.85 -37.94 31.09
C ALA A 395 -20.51 -37.61 31.79
N SER A 396 -19.38 -38.13 31.29
CA SER A 396 -18.08 -38.02 31.95
C SER A 396 -17.07 -37.02 31.31
N SER A 397 -17.40 -36.39 30.20
CA SER A 397 -16.34 -35.80 29.31
C SER A 397 -15.99 -34.33 29.52
N GLY A 398 -16.70 -33.51 30.24
CA GLY A 398 -16.40 -32.09 30.38
C GLY A 398 -16.36 -31.51 31.78
N GLU A 399 -17.06 -32.16 32.73
CA GLU A 399 -17.33 -31.57 34.02
C GLU A 399 -16.10 -31.38 34.95
N LYS A 400 -15.09 -32.25 34.86
CA LYS A 400 -14.01 -32.26 35.86
C LYS A 400 -13.05 -31.10 35.75
N LEU A 401 -12.77 -30.59 34.54
CA LEU A 401 -11.84 -29.47 34.38
C LEU A 401 -12.52 -28.13 34.69
N PHE A 402 -13.72 -27.93 34.14
CA PHE A 402 -14.51 -26.72 34.38
C PHE A 402 -15.01 -26.64 35.84
N ASN A 403 -15.40 -27.78 36.47
CA ASN A 403 -15.76 -27.80 37.87
C ASN A 403 -14.56 -27.50 38.77
N LYS A 404 -13.35 -27.99 38.43
CA LYS A 404 -12.13 -27.61 39.18
C LYS A 404 -11.78 -26.13 39.02
N LEU A 405 -11.93 -25.54 37.83
CA LEU A 405 -11.73 -24.12 37.60
C LEU A 405 -12.80 -23.28 38.35
N SER A 406 -14.06 -23.67 38.25
CA SER A 406 -15.16 -23.02 38.93
C SER A 406 -15.01 -23.13 40.47
N GLU A 407 -14.57 -24.27 40.97
CA GLU A 407 -14.28 -24.50 42.38
C GLU A 407 -13.07 -23.65 42.84
N ALA A 408 -12.00 -23.61 42.04
CA ALA A 408 -10.85 -22.74 42.29
C ALA A 408 -11.21 -21.24 42.35
N THR A 409 -12.08 -20.79 41.45
CA THR A 409 -12.55 -19.39 41.45
C THR A 409 -13.55 -19.09 42.58
N SER A 410 -14.30 -20.08 43.07
CA SER A 410 -15.24 -19.92 44.16
C SER A 410 -14.53 -19.82 45.54
N ILE A 411 -13.37 -20.44 45.67
CA ILE A 411 -12.56 -20.49 46.91
C ILE A 411 -11.80 -19.18 47.17
N ILE A 412 -11.74 -18.27 46.17
CA ILE A 412 -11.01 -17.00 46.31
C ILE A 412 -11.61 -16.19 47.50
N PRO A 413 -10.83 -15.89 48.56
CA PRO A 413 -11.29 -15.11 49.69
C PRO A 413 -11.86 -13.75 49.29
N LYS A 414 -12.86 -13.24 50.00
CA LYS A 414 -13.47 -11.92 49.69
C LYS A 414 -12.45 -10.79 49.54
N ARG A 415 -11.36 -10.82 50.32
CA ARG A 415 -10.26 -9.83 50.24
C ARG A 415 -9.48 -9.95 48.91
N LEU A 416 -9.25 -11.15 48.42
CA LEU A 416 -8.60 -11.37 47.13
C LEU A 416 -9.48 -10.91 45.94
N LYS A 417 -10.81 -11.01 46.07
CA LYS A 417 -11.75 -10.47 45.04
C LYS A 417 -11.64 -8.96 44.90
N ILE A 418 -11.48 -8.25 46.02
CA ILE A 418 -11.27 -6.80 46.03
C ILE A 418 -9.92 -6.45 45.36
N ILE A 419 -8.87 -7.21 45.68
CA ILE A 419 -7.55 -7.03 45.06
C ILE A 419 -7.62 -7.30 43.52
N ALA A 420 -8.33 -8.35 43.12
CA ALA A 420 -8.53 -8.67 41.69
C ALA A 420 -9.27 -7.54 40.95
N VAL A 421 -10.34 -7.00 41.57
CA VAL A 421 -11.06 -5.85 40.99
C VAL A 421 -10.16 -4.61 40.90
N ALA A 422 -9.40 -4.33 41.97
CA ALA A 422 -8.47 -3.19 41.97
C ALA A 422 -7.36 -3.35 40.90
N LEU A 423 -6.87 -4.58 40.69
CA LEU A 423 -5.88 -4.89 39.69
C LEU A 423 -6.46 -4.72 38.27
N ILE A 424 -7.69 -5.20 38.01
CA ILE A 424 -8.39 -5.01 36.73
C ILE A 424 -8.61 -3.52 36.45
N LEU A 425 -9.06 -2.76 37.46
CA LEU A 425 -9.24 -1.31 37.31
C LEU A 425 -7.90 -0.58 37.07
N GLY A 426 -6.83 -1.03 37.77
CA GLY A 426 -5.48 -0.50 37.57
C GLY A 426 -4.93 -0.75 36.16
N ILE A 427 -5.06 -1.99 35.69
CA ILE A 427 -4.67 -2.36 34.30
C ILE A 427 -5.54 -1.60 33.28
N GLY A 428 -6.84 -1.50 33.53
CA GLY A 428 -7.76 -0.75 32.65
C GLY A 428 -7.42 0.75 32.62
N GLY A 429 -7.11 1.34 33.78
CA GLY A 429 -6.68 2.74 33.86
C GLY A 429 -5.34 3.00 33.20
N TYR A 430 -4.37 2.10 33.35
CA TYR A 430 -3.11 2.17 32.65
C TYR A 430 -3.29 1.98 31.14
N GLY A 431 -4.13 1.02 30.72
CA GLY A 431 -4.48 0.82 29.30
C GLY A 431 -5.14 2.05 28.69
N TYR A 432 -6.04 2.71 29.40
CA TYR A 432 -6.63 3.96 28.95
C TYR A 432 -5.59 5.09 28.80
N TYR A 433 -4.71 5.23 29.80
CA TYR A 433 -3.62 6.19 29.74
C TYR A 433 -2.68 5.92 28.56
N SER A 434 -2.30 4.67 28.34
CA SER A 434 -1.47 4.28 27.19
C SER A 434 -2.19 4.56 25.86
N PHE A 435 -3.48 4.26 25.76
CA PHE A 435 -4.29 4.53 24.57
C PHE A 435 -4.32 6.02 24.20
N THR A 436 -4.38 6.92 25.18
CA THR A 436 -4.38 8.38 24.90
C THR A 436 -3.03 8.90 24.43
N ASN A 437 -1.95 8.12 24.60
CA ASN A 437 -0.60 8.47 24.18
C ASN A 437 -0.13 7.68 22.93
N ILE A 438 -0.99 6.85 22.34
CA ILE A 438 -0.68 6.19 21.07
C ILE A 438 -0.88 7.22 19.97
N SER A 439 0.21 7.56 19.27
CA SER A 439 0.11 8.22 17.98
C SER A 439 -0.34 7.19 16.95
N THR A 440 -1.53 7.36 16.38
CA THR A 440 -1.97 6.54 15.26
C THR A 440 -1.31 7.07 13.99
N VAL A 441 -0.10 6.65 13.72
CA VAL A 441 0.51 6.79 12.40
C VAL A 441 0.10 5.53 11.63
N PHE A 442 -0.64 5.71 10.55
CA PHE A 442 -0.92 4.62 9.64
C PHE A 442 0.33 4.43 8.79
N ASN A 443 1.05 3.35 9.02
CA ASN A 443 2.16 2.96 8.16
C ASN A 443 1.67 1.79 7.29
N PHE A 444 1.64 2.00 5.99
CA PHE A 444 1.15 1.00 5.04
C PHE A 444 2.05 -0.25 5.05
N THR A 445 3.35 -0.08 5.26
CA THR A 445 4.31 -1.20 5.31
C THR A 445 4.06 -2.17 6.46
N ASP A 446 3.34 -1.77 7.52
CA ASP A 446 2.97 -2.68 8.62
C ASP A 446 2.02 -3.81 8.17
N PHE A 447 1.42 -3.68 6.97
CA PHE A 447 0.53 -4.69 6.37
C PHE A 447 1.24 -5.59 5.37
N LEU A 448 2.51 -5.33 5.08
CA LEU A 448 3.30 -6.07 4.12
C LEU A 448 4.28 -7.02 4.84
N PRO A 449 4.71 -8.12 4.20
CA PRO A 449 5.71 -8.99 4.77
C PRO A 449 7.02 -8.22 5.04
N SER A 450 7.49 -8.24 6.28
CA SER A 450 8.71 -7.50 6.68
C SER A 450 9.98 -7.96 5.97
N ASP A 451 9.95 -9.16 5.39
CA ASP A 451 11.09 -9.79 4.71
C ASP A 451 11.06 -9.56 3.19
N SER A 452 10.01 -8.90 2.66
CA SER A 452 9.91 -8.54 1.25
C SER A 452 11.04 -7.59 0.83
N PRO A 453 11.70 -7.84 -0.31
CA PRO A 453 12.71 -6.94 -0.85
C PRO A 453 12.18 -5.51 -1.01
N THR A 454 10.96 -5.34 -1.52
CA THR A 454 10.31 -4.04 -1.71
C THR A 454 10.13 -3.27 -0.39
N VAL A 455 9.77 -3.97 0.71
CA VAL A 455 9.66 -3.34 2.03
C VAL A 455 11.03 -2.95 2.58
N LYS A 456 12.06 -3.76 2.38
CA LYS A 456 13.44 -3.41 2.77
C LYS A 456 13.90 -2.17 2.03
N THR A 457 13.73 -2.13 0.71
CA THR A 457 14.08 -0.98 -0.13
C THR A 457 13.33 0.28 0.31
N PHE A 458 12.04 0.17 0.63
CA PHE A 458 11.26 1.27 1.17
C PHE A 458 11.80 1.78 2.51
N ASN A 459 12.18 0.87 3.41
CA ASN A 459 12.79 1.26 4.69
C ASN A 459 14.13 1.98 4.49
N THR A 460 14.98 1.50 3.58
CA THR A 460 16.22 2.19 3.21
C THR A 460 15.94 3.59 2.66
N LEU A 461 14.90 3.73 1.80
CA LEU A 461 14.46 5.04 1.32
C LEU A 461 14.01 5.96 2.45
N GLN A 462 13.28 5.43 3.44
CA GLN A 462 12.85 6.23 4.60
C GLN A 462 14.00 6.62 5.51
N ASP A 463 14.88 5.70 5.82
CA ASP A 463 15.94 5.88 6.81
C ASP A 463 17.10 6.72 6.24
N GLU A 464 17.48 6.48 4.98
CA GLU A 464 18.66 7.09 4.36
C GLU A 464 18.34 8.35 3.54
N PHE A 465 17.11 8.47 3.00
CA PHE A 465 16.70 9.56 2.10
C PHE A 465 15.51 10.36 2.62
N GLY A 466 15.07 10.12 3.86
CA GLY A 466 13.93 10.83 4.43
C GLY A 466 12.58 10.53 3.76
N GLY A 467 12.47 9.38 3.07
CA GLY A 467 11.25 8.94 2.37
C GLY A 467 11.39 8.86 0.84
N GLY A 468 12.58 9.15 0.32
CA GLY A 468 12.86 9.06 -1.12
C GLY A 468 12.36 10.26 -1.92
N PHE A 469 12.69 10.25 -3.21
CA PHE A 469 12.08 11.15 -4.19
C PHE A 469 10.69 10.62 -4.50
N GLY A 470 9.63 11.37 -4.11
CA GLY A 470 8.58 10.93 -4.87
C GLY A 470 7.16 10.89 -4.51
N GLU A 471 6.65 11.41 -3.45
CA GLU A 471 5.23 11.70 -3.49
C GLU A 471 5.00 13.02 -4.21
N THR A 472 4.39 12.93 -5.40
CA THR A 472 3.93 14.11 -6.10
C THR A 472 2.51 14.43 -5.64
N THR A 473 2.36 15.56 -4.98
CA THR A 473 1.05 16.09 -4.60
C THR A 473 0.53 16.98 -5.72
N SER A 474 -0.64 16.66 -6.26
CA SER A 474 -1.30 17.47 -7.28
C SER A 474 -2.25 18.48 -6.65
N VAL A 475 -2.07 19.75 -6.99
CA VAL A 475 -2.97 20.85 -6.62
C VAL A 475 -3.80 21.23 -7.83
N LEU A 476 -5.12 21.09 -7.73
CA LEU A 476 -6.07 21.51 -8.76
C LEU A 476 -6.56 22.93 -8.47
N ILE A 477 -6.41 23.81 -9.44
CA ILE A 477 -6.95 25.18 -9.42
C ILE A 477 -8.09 25.22 -10.45
N GLU A 478 -9.32 25.44 -9.99
CA GLU A 478 -10.54 25.40 -10.82
C GLU A 478 -11.29 26.72 -10.70
N SER A 479 -11.72 27.27 -11.84
CA SER A 479 -12.57 28.46 -11.92
C SER A 479 -13.31 28.46 -13.26
N ASP A 480 -14.29 29.34 -13.43
CA ASP A 480 -14.95 29.57 -14.74
C ASP A 480 -13.93 29.96 -15.82
N ASN A 481 -12.90 30.69 -15.45
CA ASN A 481 -11.72 30.98 -16.27
C ASN A 481 -10.50 31.18 -15.35
N VAL A 482 -9.50 30.29 -15.43
CA VAL A 482 -8.24 30.39 -14.66
C VAL A 482 -7.19 31.23 -15.36
N ALA A 483 -7.38 31.55 -16.63
CA ALA A 483 -6.44 32.33 -17.45
C ALA A 483 -6.58 33.85 -17.19
N THR A 484 -6.43 34.27 -15.94
CA THR A 484 -6.50 35.67 -15.54
C THR A 484 -5.15 36.14 -14.94
N PRO A 485 -4.79 37.44 -15.07
CA PRO A 485 -3.58 37.98 -14.48
C PRO A 485 -3.48 37.78 -12.97
N GLU A 486 -4.62 37.84 -12.26
CA GLU A 486 -4.68 37.65 -10.82
C GLU A 486 -4.30 36.21 -10.44
N ILE A 487 -4.89 35.22 -11.10
CA ILE A 487 -4.63 33.78 -10.80
C ILE A 487 -3.22 33.41 -11.23
N HIS A 488 -2.77 33.85 -12.43
CA HIS A 488 -1.41 33.59 -12.90
C HIS A 488 -0.34 34.16 -11.95
N ASN A 489 -0.49 35.41 -11.54
CA ASN A 489 0.47 36.04 -10.62
C ASN A 489 0.40 35.44 -9.21
N ALA A 490 -0.79 35.06 -8.72
CA ALA A 490 -0.95 34.36 -7.45
C ALA A 490 -0.30 32.97 -7.47
N LEU A 491 -0.33 32.27 -8.61
CA LEU A 491 0.38 31.00 -8.80
C LEU A 491 1.90 31.22 -8.66
N ILE A 492 2.45 32.25 -9.31
CA ILE A 492 3.88 32.57 -9.22
C ILE A 492 4.27 32.90 -7.77
N ASP A 493 3.47 33.72 -7.08
CA ASP A 493 3.71 34.04 -5.67
C ASP A 493 3.68 32.80 -4.78
N SER A 494 2.76 31.88 -5.06
CA SER A 494 2.63 30.60 -4.33
C SER A 494 3.84 29.70 -4.57
N LEU A 495 4.26 29.54 -5.84
CA LEU A 495 5.42 28.72 -6.21
C LEU A 495 6.73 29.27 -5.59
N SER A 496 6.89 30.59 -5.55
CA SER A 496 8.05 31.23 -4.94
C SER A 496 8.15 31.01 -3.43
N ASN A 497 7.01 30.85 -2.74
CA ASN A 497 6.95 30.57 -1.31
C ASN A 497 6.99 29.07 -0.97
N LEU A 498 6.83 28.17 -1.94
CA LEU A 498 6.86 26.73 -1.70
C LEU A 498 8.23 26.22 -1.24
N SER A 499 9.31 26.90 -1.58
CA SER A 499 10.67 26.55 -1.12
C SER A 499 10.85 26.70 0.41
N ASP A 500 9.99 27.46 1.08
CA ASP A 500 10.00 27.66 2.53
C ASP A 500 9.10 26.65 3.26
N VAL A 501 8.39 25.79 2.53
CA VAL A 501 7.46 24.79 3.09
C VAL A 501 8.23 23.53 3.45
N GLU A 502 8.07 23.07 4.69
CA GLU A 502 8.67 21.84 5.19
C GLU A 502 8.22 20.64 4.32
N ASN A 503 9.15 19.75 4.00
CA ASN A 503 8.94 18.55 3.18
C ASN A 503 8.67 18.81 1.68
N VAL A 504 8.78 20.01 1.17
CA VAL A 504 8.84 20.26 -0.28
C VAL A 504 10.29 20.10 -0.74
N LEU A 505 10.51 19.32 -1.78
CA LEU A 505 11.85 19.25 -2.38
C LEU A 505 12.22 20.57 -3.02
N VAL A 506 13.43 21.04 -2.72
CA VAL A 506 13.95 22.31 -3.23
C VAL A 506 15.23 22.04 -4.00
N PHE A 507 15.27 22.43 -5.29
CA PHE A 507 16.44 22.38 -6.14
C PHE A 507 16.87 23.80 -6.52
N ALA A 508 18.12 24.11 -6.31
CA ALA A 508 18.68 25.44 -6.63
C ALA A 508 17.88 26.63 -6.06
N GLY A 509 17.27 26.43 -4.88
CA GLY A 509 16.45 27.46 -4.23
C GLY A 509 15.01 27.56 -4.73
N ASN A 510 14.60 26.72 -5.68
CA ASN A 510 13.22 26.64 -6.19
C ASN A 510 12.58 25.33 -5.74
N ALA A 511 11.30 25.38 -5.41
CA ALA A 511 10.53 24.18 -5.12
C ALA A 511 10.43 23.28 -6.37
N ALA A 512 10.56 21.97 -6.19
CA ALA A 512 10.31 20.98 -7.24
C ALA A 512 8.81 20.93 -7.52
N ALA A 513 8.35 21.84 -8.38
CA ALA A 513 6.95 21.99 -8.74
C ALA A 513 6.80 22.11 -10.26
N GLU A 514 6.08 21.17 -10.84
CA GLU A 514 5.68 21.23 -12.24
C GLU A 514 4.41 22.05 -12.39
N SER A 515 4.42 23.02 -13.27
CA SER A 515 3.29 23.92 -13.51
C SER A 515 3.45 24.63 -14.85
N VAL A 516 2.39 25.21 -15.37
CA VAL A 516 2.44 26.04 -16.60
C VAL A 516 3.54 27.11 -16.52
N VAL A 517 3.78 27.69 -15.32
CA VAL A 517 4.82 28.71 -15.11
C VAL A 517 6.22 28.10 -15.17
N GLY A 518 6.41 26.91 -14.60
CA GLY A 518 7.67 26.18 -14.67
C GLY A 518 8.03 25.79 -16.10
N SER A 519 7.08 25.23 -16.84
CA SER A 519 7.25 24.86 -18.26
C SER A 519 7.54 26.09 -19.12
N LEU A 520 6.88 27.23 -18.86
CA LEU A 520 7.17 28.49 -19.53
C LEU A 520 8.60 28.98 -19.25
N GLY A 521 9.07 28.86 -18.01
CA GLY A 521 10.44 29.20 -17.62
C GLY A 521 11.48 28.32 -18.34
N ALA A 522 11.23 27.01 -18.41
CA ALA A 522 12.09 26.07 -19.13
C ALA A 522 12.13 26.34 -20.64
N MET A 523 11.01 26.74 -21.23
CA MET A 523 10.93 27.13 -22.64
C MET A 523 11.78 28.39 -22.94
N LEU A 524 11.85 29.33 -22.00
CA LEU A 524 12.64 30.57 -22.15
C LEU A 524 14.14 30.35 -22.05
N VAL A 525 14.56 29.44 -21.19
CA VAL A 525 15.96 29.12 -20.93
C VAL A 525 16.06 27.58 -20.94
N PRO A 526 16.12 26.97 -22.15
CA PRO A 526 16.25 25.54 -22.23
C PRO A 526 17.52 25.08 -21.50
N PRO A 527 17.48 23.95 -20.81
CA PRO A 527 18.64 23.42 -20.10
C PRO A 527 19.80 23.22 -21.08
N SER A 528 21.01 23.58 -20.65
CA SER A 528 22.21 23.43 -21.48
C SER A 528 22.58 21.96 -21.60
N ALA A 529 22.59 21.42 -22.80
CA ALA A 529 23.10 20.09 -23.09
C ALA A 529 24.61 19.92 -22.80
N ASN A 530 25.32 21.00 -22.55
CA ASN A 530 26.74 20.99 -22.24
C ASN A 530 27.01 21.84 -20.98
N PRO A 531 27.37 21.22 -19.84
CA PRO A 531 27.65 21.94 -18.58
C PRO A 531 28.76 22.98 -18.66
N GLN A 532 29.63 22.94 -19.68
CA GLN A 532 30.69 23.92 -19.92
C GLN A 532 30.32 24.99 -20.95
N ALA A 533 29.18 24.88 -21.61
CA ALA A 533 28.70 25.96 -22.44
C ALA A 533 28.27 27.14 -21.54
N PRO A 534 28.53 28.38 -21.94
CA PRO A 534 27.90 29.50 -21.25
C PRO A 534 26.37 29.24 -21.25
N PRO A 535 25.66 29.58 -20.15
CA PRO A 535 24.22 29.37 -20.07
C PRO A 535 23.56 29.82 -21.38
N PRO A 536 22.66 29.02 -21.96
CA PRO A 536 22.02 29.37 -23.22
C PRO A 536 21.37 30.75 -23.06
N MET A 537 21.60 31.61 -24.06
CA MET A 537 20.95 32.93 -24.03
C MET A 537 19.45 32.73 -24.20
N PRO A 538 18.65 33.41 -23.39
CA PRO A 538 17.20 33.34 -23.52
C PRO A 538 16.76 33.66 -24.96
N ASP A 539 15.74 32.96 -25.45
CA ASP A 539 15.20 33.20 -26.78
C ASP A 539 14.58 34.61 -26.87
N MET A 540 15.32 35.56 -27.45
CA MET A 540 14.89 36.96 -27.58
C MET A 540 13.64 37.12 -28.47
N ALA A 541 13.38 36.20 -29.40
CA ALA A 541 12.17 36.21 -30.19
C ALA A 541 10.96 35.80 -29.36
N LEU A 542 11.10 34.74 -28.58
CA LEU A 542 10.09 34.28 -27.65
C LEU A 542 9.80 35.34 -26.56
N ILE A 543 10.84 35.97 -26.00
CA ILE A 543 10.70 37.09 -25.05
C ILE A 543 9.87 38.23 -25.65
N GLY A 544 10.16 38.59 -26.90
CA GLY A 544 9.41 39.64 -27.62
C GLY A 544 7.94 39.26 -27.80
N GLN A 545 7.66 38.01 -28.08
CA GLN A 545 6.30 37.50 -28.26
C GLN A 545 5.53 37.43 -26.94
N LEU A 546 6.15 36.93 -25.87
CA LEU A 546 5.54 36.89 -24.53
C LEU A 546 5.25 38.29 -23.98
N GLY A 547 6.09 39.26 -24.31
CA GLY A 547 5.85 40.67 -23.99
C GLY A 547 4.56 41.24 -24.61
N THR A 548 4.09 40.70 -25.75
CA THR A 548 2.79 41.11 -26.34
C THR A 548 1.60 40.70 -25.48
N TYR A 549 1.73 39.63 -24.70
CA TYR A 549 0.71 39.17 -23.74
C TYR A 549 0.84 39.84 -22.37
N GLY A 550 1.84 40.71 -22.19
CA GLY A 550 2.05 41.47 -20.96
C GLY A 550 2.97 40.81 -19.94
N VAL A 551 3.76 39.79 -20.32
CA VAL A 551 4.78 39.15 -19.46
C VAL A 551 5.93 40.14 -19.22
N GLN A 552 6.36 40.27 -17.98
CA GLN A 552 7.31 41.33 -17.56
C GLN A 552 8.75 40.83 -17.41
N ILE A 553 9.27 40.05 -18.33
CA ILE A 553 10.57 39.36 -18.24
C ILE A 553 11.73 40.32 -17.93
N MET A 554 11.66 41.55 -18.40
CA MET A 554 12.73 42.53 -18.22
C MET A 554 12.74 43.22 -16.84
N SER A 555 11.74 43.02 -15.99
CA SER A 555 11.59 43.73 -14.70
C SER A 555 11.65 42.83 -13.48
N GLY A 556 11.67 41.47 -13.63
CA GLY A 556 11.72 40.49 -12.56
C GLY A 556 13.02 39.68 -12.55
N GLN A 557 13.24 38.94 -11.47
CA GLN A 557 14.26 37.89 -11.35
C GLN A 557 13.58 36.56 -10.99
N GLY A 558 14.11 35.44 -11.50
CA GLY A 558 13.53 34.13 -11.27
C GLY A 558 12.09 34.03 -11.77
N LEU A 559 11.21 33.38 -11.03
CA LEU A 559 9.79 33.23 -11.39
C LEU A 559 9.04 34.58 -11.47
N ASP A 560 9.46 35.60 -10.74
CA ASP A 560 8.83 36.91 -10.79
C ASP A 560 8.96 37.59 -12.17
N ALA A 561 9.94 37.18 -12.97
CA ALA A 561 10.10 37.64 -14.34
C ALA A 561 8.96 37.17 -15.26
N LEU A 562 8.23 36.13 -14.88
CA LEU A 562 7.11 35.57 -15.64
C LEU A 562 5.77 36.20 -15.25
N LYS A 563 5.72 37.12 -14.30
CA LYS A 563 4.50 37.83 -13.94
C LYS A 563 3.94 38.63 -15.09
N VAL A 564 2.63 38.65 -15.18
CA VAL A 564 1.88 39.38 -16.22
C VAL A 564 1.33 40.67 -15.64
N SER A 565 1.33 41.74 -16.45
CA SER A 565 0.72 43.00 -16.03
C SER A 565 -0.81 42.84 -15.77
N SER A 566 -1.38 43.72 -14.96
CA SER A 566 -2.82 43.68 -14.64
C SER A 566 -3.74 43.86 -15.87
N SER A 567 -3.22 44.32 -16.97
CA SER A 567 -3.91 44.45 -18.26
C SER A 567 -3.39 43.44 -19.31
N GLY A 568 -2.62 42.44 -18.89
CA GLY A 568 -2.06 41.44 -19.80
C GLY A 568 -3.11 40.42 -20.21
N ASP A 569 -2.87 39.82 -21.37
CA ASP A 569 -3.73 38.81 -21.98
C ASP A 569 -3.23 37.39 -21.63
N VAL A 570 -3.62 36.89 -20.45
CA VAL A 570 -3.22 35.54 -19.99
C VAL A 570 -3.93 34.45 -20.79
N GLU A 571 -5.16 34.68 -21.23
CA GLU A 571 -5.89 33.73 -22.05
C GLU A 571 -5.19 33.53 -23.41
N GLY A 572 -4.82 34.64 -24.08
CA GLY A 572 -4.02 34.59 -25.28
C GLY A 572 -2.65 33.94 -25.06
N LEU A 573 -2.00 34.20 -23.92
CA LEU A 573 -0.74 33.56 -23.53
C LEU A 573 -0.88 32.03 -23.44
N TYR A 574 -1.84 31.53 -22.70
CA TYR A 574 -2.02 30.10 -22.49
C TYR A 574 -2.48 29.38 -23.76
N THR A 575 -3.31 30.02 -24.56
CA THR A 575 -3.70 29.51 -25.89
C THR A 575 -2.46 29.39 -26.78
N TYR A 576 -1.60 30.43 -26.82
CA TYR A 576 -0.36 30.38 -27.57
C TYR A 576 0.59 29.25 -27.11
N LEU A 577 0.69 29.01 -25.79
CA LEU A 577 1.51 27.94 -25.24
C LEU A 577 0.99 26.57 -25.66
N LEU A 578 -0.32 26.34 -25.58
CA LEU A 578 -0.96 25.10 -26.03
C LEU A 578 -0.80 24.88 -27.54
N GLU A 579 -0.88 25.93 -28.36
CA GLU A 579 -0.64 25.84 -29.80
C GLU A 579 0.83 25.57 -30.17
N THR A 580 1.78 25.99 -29.29
CA THR A 580 3.22 25.87 -29.55
C THR A 580 3.75 24.51 -29.12
N ASP A 581 3.27 23.98 -27.98
CA ASP A 581 3.68 22.70 -27.41
C ASP A 581 2.51 22.12 -26.60
N GLU A 582 1.55 21.50 -27.33
CA GLU A 582 0.37 20.90 -26.73
C GLU A 582 0.73 19.80 -25.72
N ASP A 583 1.72 18.97 -26.04
CA ASP A 583 2.11 17.83 -25.19
C ASP A 583 2.58 18.29 -23.81
N THR A 584 3.36 19.36 -23.74
CA THR A 584 3.86 19.90 -22.47
C THR A 584 2.76 20.64 -21.70
N PHE A 585 2.00 21.52 -22.34
CA PHE A 585 1.10 22.42 -21.63
C PHE A 585 -0.28 21.82 -21.32
N SER A 586 -0.75 20.84 -22.09
CA SER A 586 -2.00 20.10 -21.78
C SER A 586 -1.92 19.29 -20.48
N THR A 587 -0.71 18.97 -20.00
CA THR A 587 -0.52 18.33 -18.70
C THR A 587 -0.85 19.25 -17.51
N SER A 588 -0.82 20.56 -17.72
CA SER A 588 -0.99 21.57 -16.68
C SER A 588 -2.20 22.49 -16.91
N LEU A 589 -2.77 22.52 -18.11
CA LEU A 589 -3.90 23.39 -18.50
C LEU A 589 -5.04 22.55 -19.09
N TYR A 590 -6.26 22.78 -18.65
CA TYR A 590 -7.46 22.15 -19.20
C TYR A 590 -8.37 23.17 -19.86
N VAL A 591 -8.75 22.88 -21.12
CA VAL A 591 -9.70 23.67 -21.93
C VAL A 591 -11.05 22.98 -21.92
N ASN A 592 -12.11 23.70 -21.52
CA ASN A 592 -13.46 23.16 -21.47
C ASN A 592 -14.17 23.22 -22.85
N GLU A 593 -15.39 22.71 -22.93
CA GLU A 593 -16.22 22.69 -24.14
C GLU A 593 -16.55 24.07 -24.73
N ASN A 594 -16.30 25.16 -24.00
CA ASN A 594 -16.51 26.54 -24.44
C ASN A 594 -15.22 27.24 -24.86
N ASP A 595 -14.15 26.49 -25.08
CA ASP A 595 -12.80 26.98 -25.40
C ASP A 595 -12.20 27.90 -24.31
N LEU A 596 -12.65 27.78 -23.04
CA LEU A 596 -12.10 28.52 -21.92
C LEU A 596 -11.16 27.61 -21.10
N ILE A 597 -10.07 28.17 -20.60
CA ILE A 597 -9.14 27.47 -19.70
C ILE A 597 -9.76 27.50 -18.29
N SER A 598 -10.39 26.39 -17.91
CA SER A 598 -11.20 26.30 -16.68
C SER A 598 -10.52 25.59 -15.51
N ALA A 599 -9.42 24.89 -15.77
CA ALA A 599 -8.63 24.28 -14.71
C ALA A 599 -7.13 24.31 -15.02
N MET A 600 -6.33 24.33 -13.95
CA MET A 600 -4.87 24.13 -14.04
C MET A 600 -4.40 23.22 -12.92
N GLN A 601 -3.34 22.46 -13.21
CA GLN A 601 -2.70 21.55 -12.28
C GLN A 601 -1.31 22.04 -11.93
N VAL A 602 -0.95 21.93 -10.65
CA VAL A 602 0.41 22.07 -10.14
C VAL A 602 0.79 20.77 -9.46
N ARG A 603 1.90 20.16 -9.86
CA ARG A 603 2.45 18.96 -9.24
C ARG A 603 3.65 19.34 -8.40
N ILE A 604 3.60 19.06 -7.11
CA ILE A 604 4.64 19.42 -6.14
C ILE A 604 5.28 18.14 -5.65
N THR A 605 6.59 18.01 -5.83
CA THR A 605 7.34 16.86 -5.32
C THR A 605 7.76 17.12 -3.88
N THR A 606 7.44 16.17 -3.00
CA THR A 606 7.76 16.25 -1.57
C THR A 606 8.84 15.24 -1.20
N SER A 607 9.62 15.54 -0.16
CA SER A 607 10.62 14.64 0.42
C SER A 607 10.04 13.73 1.50
N ALA A 608 8.77 13.94 1.87
CA ALA A 608 8.15 13.16 2.93
C ALA A 608 7.62 11.84 2.37
N GLY A 609 7.99 10.73 2.99
CA GLY A 609 7.28 9.46 2.81
C GLY A 609 5.81 9.59 3.24
N THR A 610 5.02 8.58 2.91
CA THR A 610 3.55 8.52 3.12
C THR A 610 3.05 8.95 4.50
N SER A 611 3.90 8.93 5.52
CA SER A 611 3.59 9.39 6.89
C SER A 611 3.75 10.89 7.10
N GLY A 612 4.59 11.57 6.31
CA GLY A 612 4.86 13.01 6.44
C GLY A 612 3.91 13.89 5.61
N ALA A 613 3.47 13.41 4.45
CA ALA A 613 2.53 14.14 3.58
C ALA A 613 1.12 14.28 4.17
N ALA A 614 0.79 13.51 5.22
CA ALA A 614 -0.50 13.56 5.91
C ALA A 614 -0.54 14.58 7.07
N GLN A 615 0.55 15.26 7.42
CA GLN A 615 0.61 16.33 8.40
C GLN A 615 0.53 17.70 7.73
#